data_09e4888b435b86d5a14cefba5b7552cc
#
_entry.id   09e4888b435b86d5a14cefba5b7552cc
#
_cell.length_a   1.000
_cell.length_b   1.000
_cell.length_c   1.000
_cell.angle_alpha   90.00
_cell.angle_beta   90.00
_cell.angle_gamma   90.00
#
_symmetry.space_group_name_H-M   'P 1'
#
loop_
_entity.id
_entity.type
_entity.pdbx_description
1 polymer ?
#
loop_
_entity_poly.entity_id
_entity_poly.type
_entity_poly.pdbx_seq_one_letter_code
_entity_poly.pdbx_strand_id
1 'polypeptide(L)'
;MRLLPFLFILYITNYLDRTSLAYAAIGMSRDVGFSDRVLGLGSGIFFISYVALQIPGALLVERWSARRMISATMIAWGSLTALTALVHTPSQLYLARFVLGAAEAGFFPGVIVYLSHWFIKEDRAKATSNFMAAIPLSFVLGSPIAGWILGHKWFAVEGWRWLFVLEGMPAIVLGAVAFFVLTDWPREAAWLAPKQRQWITQKLEEEKPGGPQAITVGQILRSRTVVLLGATAFLDYFAAYVMIFWLPTILKRQSGLSDMRVGLLGAIPYVVAFIAMLINGWHSDRNGERRWHSAVPVFIAAISLLGLIRLPGSTPLTVVLLSTACVITAFLPAFWAIPTEVLSESAAAATVGMVNAVGSVAGFAGPYAFGYLHARTGSFSYGFAMIAVFALAAGFLVLLTPGVRERAPAKPLAP
;
A
#
# COMPACT_ATOMS: atom_id res chain seq x y z
N MET A 1 -18.91 3.57 -15.92
CA MET A 1 -17.63 4.20 -15.58
C MET A 1 -17.69 5.27 -14.48
N ARG A 2 -18.85 5.53 -13.83
CA ARG A 2 -19.01 6.59 -12.81
C ARG A 2 -18.32 6.26 -11.48
N LEU A 3 -18.30 4.99 -11.07
CA LEU A 3 -17.84 4.54 -9.74
C LEU A 3 -16.31 4.49 -9.61
N LEU A 4 -15.59 3.97 -10.61
CA LEU A 4 -14.14 3.80 -10.54
C LEU A 4 -13.36 5.11 -10.32
N PRO A 5 -13.65 6.23 -11.04
CA PRO A 5 -12.96 7.48 -10.78
C PRO A 5 -13.19 8.01 -9.37
N PHE A 6 -14.39 7.83 -8.82
CA PHE A 6 -14.69 8.25 -7.46
C PHE A 6 -13.93 7.38 -6.44
N LEU A 7 -13.98 6.06 -6.56
CA LEU A 7 -13.20 5.14 -5.71
C LEU A 7 -11.70 5.41 -5.81
N PHE A 8 -11.20 5.76 -6.98
CA PHE A 8 -9.82 6.14 -7.21
C PHE A 8 -9.41 7.36 -6.37
N ILE A 9 -10.27 8.41 -6.34
CA ILE A 9 -10.06 9.59 -5.50
C ILE A 9 -10.08 9.23 -4.02
N LEU A 10 -11.03 8.37 -3.58
CA LEU A 10 -11.08 7.90 -2.20
C LEU A 10 -9.76 7.19 -1.80
N TYR A 11 -9.18 6.42 -2.72
CA TYR A 11 -7.97 5.67 -2.45
C TYR A 11 -6.70 6.53 -2.47
N ILE A 12 -6.67 7.59 -3.32
CA ILE A 12 -5.65 8.63 -3.22
C ILE A 12 -5.67 9.24 -1.82
N THR A 13 -6.85 9.66 -1.35
CA THR A 13 -7.01 10.27 -0.02
C THR A 13 -6.54 9.33 1.09
N ASN A 14 -6.84 8.04 0.99
CA ASN A 14 -6.38 7.01 1.93
C ASN A 14 -4.86 6.93 2.00
N TYR A 15 -4.17 6.92 0.86
CA TYR A 15 -2.70 6.82 0.84
C TYR A 15 -1.99 8.13 1.19
N LEU A 16 -2.59 9.29 0.92
CA LEU A 16 -2.10 10.58 1.43
C LEU A 16 -2.06 10.56 2.96
N ASP A 17 -3.17 10.19 3.58
CA ASP A 17 -3.28 10.07 5.03
C ASP A 17 -2.28 9.07 5.64
N ARG A 18 -2.12 7.92 5.01
CA ARG A 18 -1.19 6.87 5.46
C ARG A 18 0.26 7.35 5.49
N THR A 19 0.65 8.27 4.63
CA THR A 19 2.00 8.82 4.54
C THR A 19 2.21 10.11 5.32
N SER A 20 1.16 10.73 5.84
CA SER A 20 1.22 11.98 6.63
C SER A 20 2.29 11.93 7.72
N LEU A 21 2.36 10.82 8.48
CA LEU A 21 3.33 10.68 9.56
C LEU A 21 4.77 10.69 9.06
N ALA A 22 5.04 10.15 7.86
CA ALA A 22 6.38 10.13 7.27
C ALA A 22 6.92 11.57 7.05
N TYR A 23 6.05 12.44 6.58
CA TYR A 23 6.37 13.86 6.38
C TYR A 23 6.32 14.65 7.68
N ALA A 24 5.30 14.44 8.52
CA ALA A 24 5.14 15.11 9.81
C ALA A 24 6.28 14.81 10.78
N ALA A 25 6.93 13.65 10.66
CA ALA A 25 8.00 13.18 11.53
C ALA A 25 9.10 14.23 11.78
N ILE A 26 9.49 14.97 10.74
CA ILE A 26 10.51 16.01 10.81
C ILE A 26 10.04 17.16 11.72
N GLY A 27 8.82 17.63 11.53
CA GLY A 27 8.20 18.67 12.34
C GLY A 27 7.99 18.22 13.79
N MET A 28 7.48 16.99 13.99
CA MET A 28 7.26 16.40 15.31
C MET A 28 8.57 16.23 16.11
N SER A 29 9.67 15.84 15.46
CA SER A 29 10.98 15.78 16.12
C SER A 29 11.43 17.14 16.65
N ARG A 30 11.12 18.24 15.94
CA ARG A 30 11.53 19.60 16.33
C ARG A 30 10.60 20.21 17.38
N ASP A 31 9.28 20.04 17.22
CA ASP A 31 8.26 20.69 18.04
C ASP A 31 8.03 19.96 19.37
N VAL A 32 7.87 18.64 19.33
CA VAL A 32 7.53 17.81 20.51
C VAL A 32 8.67 16.87 20.95
N GLY A 33 9.83 16.91 20.28
CA GLY A 33 11.02 16.16 20.69
C GLY A 33 10.93 14.65 20.47
N PHE A 34 10.09 14.18 19.55
CA PHE A 34 9.95 12.74 19.30
C PHE A 34 11.24 12.17 18.68
N SER A 35 11.76 11.11 19.30
CA SER A 35 12.90 10.37 18.80
C SER A 35 12.53 9.48 17.60
N ASP A 36 13.53 9.08 16.82
CA ASP A 36 13.35 8.17 15.69
C ASP A 36 12.74 6.81 16.11
N ARG A 37 13.03 6.36 17.33
CA ARG A 37 12.38 5.16 17.90
C ARG A 37 10.88 5.38 18.09
N VAL A 38 10.46 6.55 18.58
CA VAL A 38 9.05 6.91 18.78
C VAL A 38 8.34 6.98 17.44
N LEU A 39 8.94 7.64 16.45
CA LEU A 39 8.38 7.80 15.11
C LEU A 39 8.31 6.47 14.36
N GLY A 40 9.35 5.65 14.45
CA GLY A 40 9.37 4.31 13.85
C GLY A 40 8.31 3.39 14.46
N LEU A 41 8.16 3.38 15.79
CA LEU A 41 7.09 2.62 16.45
C LEU A 41 5.70 3.19 16.10
N GLY A 42 5.55 4.52 16.08
CA GLY A 42 4.29 5.17 15.69
C GLY A 42 3.87 4.84 14.24
N SER A 43 4.82 4.72 13.33
CA SER A 43 4.56 4.28 11.95
C SER A 43 4.11 2.83 11.89
N GLY A 44 4.74 1.96 12.69
CA GLY A 44 4.46 0.53 12.70
C GLY A 44 3.18 0.14 13.43
N ILE A 45 2.88 0.74 14.60
CA ILE A 45 1.76 0.32 15.48
C ILE A 45 0.39 0.38 14.79
N PHE A 46 0.24 1.24 13.78
CA PHE A 46 -0.90 1.28 12.88
C PHE A 46 -1.21 -0.09 12.28
N PHE A 47 -0.19 -0.81 11.81
CA PHE A 47 -0.37 -2.09 11.12
C PHE A 47 -0.83 -3.21 12.04
N ILE A 48 -0.58 -3.13 13.34
CA ILE A 48 -1.03 -4.15 14.30
C ILE A 48 -2.56 -4.20 14.33
N SER A 49 -3.22 -3.07 14.55
CA SER A 49 -4.68 -2.99 14.58
C SER A 49 -5.28 -3.17 13.18
N TYR A 50 -4.63 -2.62 12.14
CA TYR A 50 -5.04 -2.77 10.75
C TYR A 50 -5.14 -4.25 10.36
N VAL A 51 -4.08 -5.05 10.60
CA VAL A 51 -4.07 -6.49 10.27
C VAL A 51 -5.09 -7.26 11.12
N ALA A 52 -5.16 -6.97 12.43
CA ALA A 52 -6.08 -7.66 13.33
C ALA A 52 -7.56 -7.48 12.92
N LEU A 53 -7.92 -6.30 12.41
CA LEU A 53 -9.30 -5.96 12.06
C LEU A 53 -9.61 -6.06 10.56
N GLN A 54 -8.64 -6.34 9.70
CA GLN A 54 -8.85 -6.45 8.25
C GLN A 54 -9.85 -7.55 7.89
N ILE A 55 -9.73 -8.75 8.49
CA ILE A 55 -10.65 -9.86 8.26
C ILE A 55 -12.03 -9.58 8.86
N PRO A 56 -12.17 -9.17 10.14
CA PRO A 56 -13.47 -8.74 10.68
C PRO A 56 -14.14 -7.65 9.87
N GLY A 57 -13.36 -6.66 9.40
CA GLY A 57 -13.83 -5.58 8.54
C GLY A 57 -14.41 -6.09 7.21
N ALA A 58 -13.73 -7.01 6.54
CA ALA A 58 -14.21 -7.63 5.31
C ALA A 58 -15.54 -8.36 5.50
N LEU A 59 -15.65 -9.16 6.57
CA LEU A 59 -16.89 -9.89 6.90
C LEU A 59 -18.05 -8.94 7.25
N LEU A 60 -17.75 -7.81 7.87
CA LEU A 60 -18.75 -6.80 8.19
C LEU A 60 -19.31 -6.14 6.92
N VAL A 61 -18.45 -5.89 5.92
CA VAL A 61 -18.87 -5.33 4.62
C VAL A 61 -19.89 -6.24 3.93
N GLU A 62 -19.63 -7.55 3.88
CA GLU A 62 -20.53 -8.51 3.25
C GLU A 62 -21.93 -8.58 3.92
N ARG A 63 -21.95 -8.43 5.25
CA ARG A 63 -23.18 -8.53 6.04
C ARG A 63 -24.00 -7.24 6.16
N TRP A 64 -23.36 -6.11 6.00
CA TRP A 64 -23.99 -4.81 6.26
C TRP A 64 -24.26 -4.05 4.95
N SER A 65 -23.32 -3.24 4.49
CA SER A 65 -23.41 -2.44 3.27
C SER A 65 -22.02 -1.88 2.96
N ALA A 66 -21.54 -2.14 1.75
CA ALA A 66 -20.24 -1.62 1.32
C ALA A 66 -20.21 -0.09 1.32
N ARG A 67 -21.28 0.55 0.84
CA ARG A 67 -21.45 2.02 0.86
C ARG A 67 -21.32 2.59 2.27
N ARG A 68 -22.08 2.05 3.23
CA ARG A 68 -22.07 2.53 4.62
C ARG A 68 -20.72 2.29 5.27
N MET A 69 -20.13 1.14 5.02
CA MET A 69 -18.81 0.80 5.57
C MET A 69 -17.72 1.72 5.02
N ILE A 70 -17.65 1.91 3.70
CA ILE A 70 -16.69 2.83 3.07
C ILE A 70 -16.85 4.23 3.64
N SER A 71 -18.08 4.75 3.73
CA SER A 71 -18.36 6.08 4.28
C SER A 71 -17.95 6.19 5.75
N ALA A 72 -18.37 5.25 6.59
CA ALA A 72 -18.10 5.27 8.03
C ALA A 72 -16.60 5.18 8.33
N THR A 73 -15.89 4.27 7.65
CA THR A 73 -14.43 4.14 7.81
C THR A 73 -13.72 5.41 7.40
N MET A 74 -14.09 6.03 6.27
CA MET A 74 -13.49 7.29 5.80
C MET A 74 -13.70 8.44 6.79
N ILE A 75 -14.90 8.62 7.30
CA ILE A 75 -15.20 9.66 8.30
C ILE A 75 -14.42 9.37 9.59
N ALA A 76 -14.40 8.11 10.04
CA ALA A 76 -13.72 7.74 11.27
C ALA A 76 -12.19 7.97 11.16
N TRP A 77 -11.53 7.45 10.11
CA TRP A 77 -10.09 7.65 10.00
C TRP A 77 -9.73 9.12 9.73
N GLY A 78 -10.47 9.83 8.87
CA GLY A 78 -10.21 11.24 8.61
C GLY A 78 -10.31 12.10 9.89
N SER A 79 -11.29 11.80 10.77
CA SER A 79 -11.42 12.45 12.07
C SER A 79 -10.23 12.12 12.99
N LEU A 80 -9.81 10.86 13.03
CA LEU A 80 -8.66 10.43 13.84
C LEU A 80 -7.35 11.03 13.34
N THR A 81 -7.20 11.16 12.02
CA THR A 81 -6.06 11.85 11.41
C THR A 81 -6.03 13.31 11.80
N ALA A 82 -7.15 14.02 11.66
CA ALA A 82 -7.22 15.41 12.08
C ALA A 82 -6.93 15.56 13.59
N LEU A 83 -7.43 14.66 14.44
CA LEU A 83 -7.15 14.62 15.88
C LEU A 83 -5.67 14.33 16.20
N THR A 84 -4.92 13.67 15.32
CA THR A 84 -3.48 13.44 15.49
C THR A 84 -2.70 14.76 15.53
N ALA A 85 -3.24 15.85 14.99
CA ALA A 85 -2.67 17.18 15.13
C ALA A 85 -2.54 17.67 16.59
N LEU A 86 -3.32 17.10 17.52
CA LEU A 86 -3.32 17.46 18.93
C LEU A 86 -2.35 16.64 19.80
N VAL A 87 -1.55 15.77 19.19
CA VAL A 87 -0.62 14.90 19.92
C VAL A 87 0.56 15.70 20.46
N HIS A 88 0.92 15.44 21.73
CA HIS A 88 2.04 16.05 22.43
C HIS A 88 2.98 15.00 23.07
N THR A 89 2.53 13.76 23.26
CA THR A 89 3.30 12.71 23.92
C THR A 89 3.40 11.45 23.05
N PRO A 90 4.46 10.63 23.23
CA PRO A 90 4.58 9.36 22.50
C PRO A 90 3.37 8.42 22.68
N SER A 91 2.82 8.33 23.91
CA SER A 91 1.66 7.49 24.18
C SER A 91 0.42 7.93 23.42
N GLN A 92 0.19 9.25 23.28
CA GLN A 92 -0.90 9.79 22.48
C GLN A 92 -0.70 9.46 20.99
N LEU A 93 0.53 9.57 20.47
CA LEU A 93 0.85 9.16 19.10
C LEU A 93 0.54 7.67 18.88
N TYR A 94 0.98 6.80 19.78
CA TYR A 94 0.76 5.36 19.65
C TYR A 94 -0.73 5.01 19.68
N LEU A 95 -1.47 5.62 20.61
CA LEU A 95 -2.92 5.42 20.69
C LEU A 95 -3.63 5.91 19.41
N ALA A 96 -3.31 7.13 18.97
CA ALA A 96 -3.88 7.69 17.75
C ALA A 96 -3.61 6.79 16.53
N ARG A 97 -2.38 6.32 16.35
CA ARG A 97 -1.99 5.43 15.25
C ARG A 97 -2.63 4.05 15.35
N PHE A 98 -2.77 3.49 16.55
CA PHE A 98 -3.44 2.21 16.75
C PHE A 98 -4.93 2.30 16.41
N VAL A 99 -5.63 3.31 16.92
CA VAL A 99 -7.05 3.51 16.65
C VAL A 99 -7.29 3.87 15.18
N LEU A 100 -6.40 4.64 14.56
CA LEU A 100 -6.42 4.95 13.13
C LEU A 100 -6.32 3.69 12.27
N GLY A 101 -5.39 2.79 12.57
CA GLY A 101 -5.26 1.51 11.86
C GLY A 101 -6.52 0.64 11.99
N ALA A 102 -7.15 0.64 13.17
CA ALA A 102 -8.41 -0.05 13.39
C ALA A 102 -9.56 0.54 12.54
N ALA A 103 -9.65 1.87 12.47
CA ALA A 103 -10.68 2.56 11.68
C ALA A 103 -10.52 2.35 10.17
N GLU A 104 -9.28 2.25 9.69
CA GLU A 104 -8.96 2.10 8.26
C GLU A 104 -9.07 0.64 7.76
N ALA A 105 -8.98 -0.36 8.66
CA ALA A 105 -8.83 -1.77 8.31
C ALA A 105 -9.92 -2.34 7.39
N GLY A 106 -11.15 -1.81 7.46
CA GLY A 106 -12.28 -2.25 6.65
C GLY A 106 -12.37 -1.60 5.26
N PHE A 107 -11.60 -0.56 4.97
CA PHE A 107 -11.76 0.22 3.75
C PHE A 107 -11.34 -0.56 2.50
N PHE A 108 -10.10 -1.01 2.41
CA PHE A 108 -9.60 -1.74 1.24
C PHE A 108 -10.41 -3.01 0.93
N PRO A 109 -10.61 -3.95 1.90
CA PRO A 109 -11.46 -5.10 1.64
C PRO A 109 -12.88 -4.69 1.31
N GLY A 110 -13.42 -3.63 1.90
CA GLY A 110 -14.73 -3.07 1.58
C GLY A 110 -14.85 -2.63 0.12
N VAL A 111 -13.84 -1.95 -0.41
CA VAL A 111 -13.82 -1.57 -1.82
C VAL A 111 -13.70 -2.78 -2.73
N ILE A 112 -12.89 -3.79 -2.39
CA ILE A 112 -12.78 -5.02 -3.20
C ILE A 112 -14.12 -5.78 -3.26
N VAL A 113 -14.82 -5.90 -2.14
CA VAL A 113 -16.19 -6.46 -2.10
C VAL A 113 -17.14 -5.60 -2.94
N TYR A 114 -17.08 -4.27 -2.81
CA TYR A 114 -17.90 -3.37 -3.60
C TYR A 114 -17.66 -3.53 -5.11
N LEU A 115 -16.40 -3.63 -5.54
CA LEU A 115 -16.06 -3.88 -6.94
C LEU A 115 -16.63 -5.22 -7.44
N SER A 116 -16.69 -6.24 -6.58
CA SER A 116 -17.31 -7.54 -6.95
C SER A 116 -18.82 -7.47 -7.12
N HIS A 117 -19.50 -6.49 -6.52
CA HIS A 117 -20.93 -6.25 -6.73
C HIS A 117 -21.24 -5.52 -8.04
N TRP A 118 -20.23 -4.89 -8.69
CA TRP A 118 -20.42 -4.04 -9.86
C TRP A 118 -19.75 -4.55 -11.13
N PHE A 119 -18.71 -5.37 -11.00
CA PHE A 119 -17.91 -5.85 -12.13
C PHE A 119 -17.98 -7.36 -12.22
N ILE A 120 -18.28 -7.83 -13.43
CA ILE A 120 -18.20 -9.26 -13.77
C ILE A 120 -16.74 -9.73 -13.67
N LYS A 121 -16.53 -11.04 -13.52
CA LYS A 121 -15.21 -11.66 -13.27
C LYS A 121 -14.14 -11.22 -14.28
N GLU A 122 -14.52 -11.13 -15.56
CA GLU A 122 -13.64 -10.73 -16.66
C GLU A 122 -13.11 -9.29 -16.50
N ASP A 123 -13.93 -8.35 -16.02
CA ASP A 123 -13.59 -6.94 -15.86
C ASP A 123 -13.07 -6.59 -14.47
N ARG A 124 -13.29 -7.46 -13.47
CA ARG A 124 -12.96 -7.19 -12.05
C ARG A 124 -11.47 -6.98 -11.83
N ALA A 125 -10.62 -7.79 -12.46
CA ALA A 125 -9.17 -7.65 -12.36
C ALA A 125 -8.71 -6.29 -12.89
N LYS A 126 -9.24 -5.84 -14.03
CA LYS A 126 -8.95 -4.54 -14.62
C LYS A 126 -9.45 -3.38 -13.76
N ALA A 127 -10.66 -3.51 -13.18
CA ALA A 127 -11.23 -2.52 -12.28
C ALA A 127 -10.37 -2.37 -11.00
N THR A 128 -9.95 -3.49 -10.41
CA THR A 128 -9.07 -3.51 -9.24
C THR A 128 -7.69 -2.91 -9.56
N SER A 129 -7.08 -3.24 -10.69
CA SER A 129 -5.80 -2.67 -11.11
C SER A 129 -5.88 -1.15 -11.30
N ASN A 130 -6.95 -0.67 -11.96
CA ASN A 130 -7.19 0.76 -12.11
C ASN A 130 -7.38 1.46 -10.77
N PHE A 131 -8.08 0.84 -9.83
CA PHE A 131 -8.24 1.35 -8.47
C PHE A 131 -6.89 1.43 -7.74
N MET A 132 -6.07 0.38 -7.81
CA MET A 132 -4.76 0.32 -7.15
C MET A 132 -3.73 1.29 -7.75
N ALA A 133 -3.90 1.74 -9.00
CA ALA A 133 -3.03 2.75 -9.61
C ALA A 133 -3.08 4.12 -8.88
N ALA A 134 -4.05 4.34 -7.99
CA ALA A 134 -4.07 5.48 -7.07
C ALA A 134 -2.89 5.50 -6.10
N ILE A 135 -2.32 4.34 -5.73
CA ILE A 135 -1.23 4.23 -4.75
C ILE A 135 0.00 5.05 -5.17
N PRO A 136 0.67 4.75 -6.28
CA PRO A 136 1.85 5.50 -6.67
C PRO A 136 1.53 6.97 -6.98
N LEU A 137 0.34 7.26 -7.52
CA LEU A 137 -0.06 8.63 -7.79
C LEU A 137 -0.22 9.45 -6.50
N SER A 138 -0.74 8.84 -5.42
CA SER A 138 -0.85 9.52 -4.13
C SER A 138 0.52 9.91 -3.55
N PHE A 139 1.55 9.09 -3.72
CA PHE A 139 2.91 9.46 -3.29
C PHE A 139 3.49 10.62 -4.11
N VAL A 140 3.26 10.62 -5.43
CA VAL A 140 3.71 11.69 -6.33
C VAL A 140 3.05 13.02 -5.97
N LEU A 141 1.74 13.01 -5.69
CA LEU A 141 0.98 14.21 -5.32
C LEU A 141 1.23 14.61 -3.86
N GLY A 142 1.27 13.65 -2.95
CA GLY A 142 1.38 13.88 -1.51
C GLY A 142 2.71 14.52 -1.11
N SER A 143 3.80 14.11 -1.75
CA SER A 143 5.13 14.62 -1.41
C SER A 143 5.26 16.16 -1.55
N PRO A 144 4.92 16.77 -2.69
CA PRO A 144 4.93 18.24 -2.84
C PRO A 144 3.91 18.94 -1.94
N ILE A 145 2.70 18.38 -1.80
CA ILE A 145 1.64 18.93 -0.95
C ILE A 145 2.10 18.98 0.50
N ALA A 146 2.60 17.85 1.01
CA ALA A 146 3.13 17.78 2.38
C ALA A 146 4.30 18.74 2.59
N GLY A 147 5.25 18.80 1.65
CA GLY A 147 6.38 19.72 1.71
C GLY A 147 5.95 21.20 1.74
N TRP A 148 4.91 21.54 0.97
CA TRP A 148 4.36 22.91 0.98
C TRP A 148 3.68 23.21 2.32
N ILE A 149 2.86 22.33 2.85
CA ILE A 149 2.18 22.52 4.14
C ILE A 149 3.19 22.65 5.26
N LEU A 150 4.21 21.78 5.32
CA LEU A 150 5.24 21.79 6.35
C LEU A 150 6.10 23.05 6.34
N GLY A 151 6.27 23.68 5.18
CA GLY A 151 7.01 24.94 5.03
C GLY A 151 6.31 26.16 5.60
N HIS A 152 5.06 26.05 6.04
CA HIS A 152 4.26 27.17 6.53
C HIS A 152 3.80 26.98 7.97
N LYS A 153 3.69 28.10 8.68
CA LYS A 153 3.05 28.20 9.99
C LYS A 153 1.81 29.07 9.83
N TRP A 154 0.65 28.50 10.09
CA TRP A 154 -0.60 29.28 10.08
C TRP A 154 -1.11 29.43 11.50
N PHE A 155 -1.51 30.64 11.88
CA PHE A 155 -2.04 30.94 13.23
C PHE A 155 -1.09 30.49 14.36
N ALA A 156 0.21 30.67 14.19
CA ALA A 156 1.26 30.23 15.12
C ALA A 156 1.32 28.72 15.39
N VAL A 157 0.63 27.90 14.60
CA VAL A 157 0.61 26.43 14.69
C VAL A 157 1.59 25.85 13.68
N GLU A 158 2.38 24.86 14.11
CA GLU A 158 3.39 24.21 13.29
C GLU A 158 2.76 23.46 12.08
N GLY A 159 3.45 23.49 10.94
CA GLY A 159 2.95 22.92 9.68
C GLY A 159 2.62 21.43 9.75
N TRP A 160 3.30 20.63 10.61
CA TRP A 160 3.00 19.21 10.77
C TRP A 160 1.60 18.96 11.36
N ARG A 161 1.09 19.86 12.20
CA ARG A 161 -0.27 19.77 12.74
C ARG A 161 -1.30 20.07 11.66
N TRP A 162 -1.03 21.08 10.84
CA TRP A 162 -1.85 21.41 9.68
C TRP A 162 -1.87 20.30 8.64
N LEU A 163 -0.76 19.55 8.47
CA LEU A 163 -0.71 18.41 7.56
C LEU A 163 -1.78 17.37 7.93
N PHE A 164 -1.86 16.98 9.20
CA PHE A 164 -2.88 16.04 9.66
C PHE A 164 -4.32 16.58 9.50
N VAL A 165 -4.54 17.86 9.77
CA VAL A 165 -5.86 18.46 9.60
C VAL A 165 -6.25 18.51 8.11
N LEU A 166 -5.36 19.00 7.24
CA LEU A 166 -5.64 19.17 5.82
C LEU A 166 -5.71 17.87 5.04
N GLU A 167 -5.09 16.80 5.51
CA GLU A 167 -5.21 15.46 4.91
C GLU A 167 -6.39 14.67 5.47
N GLY A 168 -6.76 14.87 6.75
CA GLY A 168 -7.94 14.25 7.36
C GLY A 168 -9.27 14.83 6.86
N MET A 169 -9.36 16.14 6.64
CA MET A 169 -10.58 16.82 6.19
C MET A 169 -11.14 16.28 4.87
N PRO A 170 -10.34 16.08 3.80
CA PRO A 170 -10.83 15.48 2.57
C PRO A 170 -11.44 14.09 2.78
N ALA A 171 -10.87 13.26 3.67
CA ALA A 171 -11.41 11.95 3.99
C ALA A 171 -12.80 12.04 4.63
N ILE A 172 -13.01 12.98 5.56
CA ILE A 172 -14.31 13.22 6.19
C ILE A 172 -15.34 13.66 5.14
N VAL A 173 -14.99 14.66 4.32
CA VAL A 173 -15.89 15.21 3.31
C VAL A 173 -16.23 14.16 2.26
N LEU A 174 -15.22 13.47 1.70
CA LEU A 174 -15.42 12.44 0.71
C LEU A 174 -16.13 11.21 1.28
N GLY A 175 -15.93 10.88 2.54
CA GLY A 175 -16.69 9.86 3.25
C GLY A 175 -18.17 10.19 3.34
N ALA A 176 -18.50 11.43 3.68
CA ALA A 176 -19.89 11.91 3.66
C ALA A 176 -20.47 11.88 2.23
N VAL A 177 -19.73 12.36 1.23
CA VAL A 177 -20.16 12.32 -0.18
C VAL A 177 -20.33 10.87 -0.65
N ALA A 178 -19.45 9.94 -0.25
CA ALA A 178 -19.54 8.53 -0.62
C ALA A 178 -20.86 7.89 -0.20
N PHE A 179 -21.41 8.30 0.96
CA PHE A 179 -22.72 7.84 1.42
C PHE A 179 -23.85 8.15 0.46
N PHE A 180 -23.78 9.27 -0.26
CA PHE A 180 -24.80 9.68 -1.23
C PHE A 180 -24.51 9.24 -2.66
N VAL A 181 -23.25 9.13 -3.04
CA VAL A 181 -22.82 8.82 -4.42
C VAL A 181 -22.75 7.32 -4.70
N LEU A 182 -22.28 6.52 -3.73
CA LEU A 182 -22.17 5.09 -3.89
C LEU A 182 -23.55 4.43 -3.74
N THR A 183 -23.75 3.36 -4.50
CA THR A 183 -24.95 2.51 -4.46
C THR A 183 -24.48 1.08 -4.25
N ASP A 184 -25.05 0.33 -3.32
CA ASP A 184 -24.55 -1.00 -2.96
C ASP A 184 -24.68 -2.02 -4.10
N TRP A 185 -25.78 -1.97 -4.83
CA TRP A 185 -26.09 -2.96 -5.86
C TRP A 185 -26.50 -2.31 -7.18
N PRO A 186 -26.16 -2.90 -8.34
CA PRO A 186 -26.60 -2.41 -9.65
C PRO A 186 -28.13 -2.25 -9.76
N ARG A 187 -28.90 -3.16 -9.14
CA ARG A 187 -30.36 -3.11 -9.12
C ARG A 187 -30.95 -1.85 -8.49
N GLU A 188 -30.20 -1.20 -7.59
CA GLU A 188 -30.59 0.01 -6.87
C GLU A 188 -30.17 1.31 -7.59
N ALA A 189 -29.36 1.17 -8.64
CA ALA A 189 -28.73 2.29 -9.33
C ALA A 189 -29.69 3.02 -10.27
N ALA A 190 -30.35 4.07 -9.79
CA ALA A 190 -31.28 4.88 -10.57
C ALA A 190 -30.63 5.58 -11.79
N TRP A 191 -29.30 5.77 -11.75
CA TRP A 191 -28.53 6.40 -12.83
C TRP A 191 -28.18 5.44 -13.98
N LEU A 192 -28.45 4.12 -13.86
CA LEU A 192 -28.32 3.15 -14.94
C LEU A 192 -29.64 3.04 -15.73
N ALA A 193 -29.53 2.91 -17.05
CA ALA A 193 -30.69 2.56 -17.88
C ALA A 193 -31.27 1.19 -17.45
N PRO A 194 -32.60 1.00 -17.47
CA PRO A 194 -33.21 -0.25 -17.00
C PRO A 194 -32.64 -1.53 -17.64
N LYS A 195 -32.36 -1.50 -18.95
CA LYS A 195 -31.75 -2.63 -19.68
C LYS A 195 -30.32 -2.93 -19.19
N GLN A 196 -29.51 -1.91 -18.94
CA GLN A 196 -28.15 -2.08 -18.41
C GLN A 196 -28.17 -2.65 -17.00
N ARG A 197 -29.07 -2.15 -16.15
CA ARG A 197 -29.27 -2.60 -14.78
C ARG A 197 -29.64 -4.10 -14.75
N GLN A 198 -30.62 -4.49 -15.57
CA GLN A 198 -31.06 -5.88 -15.66
C GLN A 198 -29.92 -6.77 -16.17
N TRP A 199 -29.22 -6.37 -17.23
CA TRP A 199 -28.11 -7.13 -17.81
C TRP A 199 -26.98 -7.37 -16.80
N ILE A 200 -26.51 -6.31 -16.09
CA ILE A 200 -25.45 -6.46 -15.09
C ILE A 200 -25.92 -7.39 -13.95
N THR A 201 -27.13 -7.18 -13.44
CA THR A 201 -27.67 -7.98 -12.34
C THR A 201 -27.74 -9.46 -12.74
N GLN A 202 -28.25 -9.76 -13.92
CA GLN A 202 -28.31 -11.13 -14.43
C GLN A 202 -26.92 -11.74 -14.58
N LYS A 203 -25.96 -11.03 -15.17
CA LYS A 203 -24.58 -11.52 -15.35
C LYS A 203 -23.90 -11.83 -14.04
N LEU A 204 -24.05 -10.98 -13.03
CA LEU A 204 -23.50 -11.20 -11.68
C LEU A 204 -24.19 -12.37 -10.96
N GLU A 205 -25.47 -12.62 -11.22
CA GLU A 205 -26.18 -13.79 -10.70
C GLU A 205 -25.72 -15.10 -11.35
N GLU A 206 -25.49 -15.09 -12.67
CA GLU A 206 -24.94 -16.24 -13.41
C GLU A 206 -23.53 -16.62 -12.93
N GLU A 207 -22.74 -15.66 -12.44
CA GLU A 207 -21.37 -15.87 -11.94
C GLU A 207 -21.28 -16.35 -10.50
N LYS A 208 -22.39 -16.40 -9.74
CA LYS A 208 -22.36 -16.88 -8.36
C LYS A 208 -21.85 -18.32 -8.30
N PRO A 209 -20.73 -18.60 -7.62
CA PRO A 209 -20.16 -19.94 -7.58
C PRO A 209 -21.13 -20.91 -6.91
N GLY A 210 -21.29 -22.09 -7.47
CA GLY A 210 -21.78 -23.22 -6.71
C GLY A 210 -20.78 -23.59 -5.61
N GLY A 211 -21.02 -23.11 -4.40
CA GLY A 211 -20.33 -23.38 -3.15
C GLY A 211 -18.78 -23.30 -3.14
N PRO A 212 -18.18 -22.59 -2.21
CA PRO A 212 -16.73 -22.56 -2.09
C PRO A 212 -16.21 -23.95 -1.67
N GLN A 213 -15.28 -24.51 -2.42
CA GLN A 213 -14.38 -25.52 -1.86
C GLN A 213 -13.49 -24.80 -0.82
N ALA A 214 -13.88 -24.95 0.44
CA ALA A 214 -13.16 -24.32 1.56
C ALA A 214 -11.79 -24.98 1.71
N ILE A 215 -10.76 -24.35 1.17
CA ILE A 215 -9.38 -24.72 1.45
C ILE A 215 -9.08 -24.27 2.88
N THR A 216 -8.63 -25.20 3.73
CA THR A 216 -8.30 -24.88 5.12
C THR A 216 -6.98 -24.10 5.19
N VAL A 217 -6.89 -23.15 6.14
CA VAL A 217 -5.68 -22.36 6.40
C VAL A 217 -4.46 -23.28 6.61
N GLY A 218 -4.63 -24.43 7.26
CA GLY A 218 -3.58 -25.41 7.48
C GLY A 218 -3.04 -26.05 6.17
N GLN A 219 -3.89 -26.25 5.17
CA GLN A 219 -3.44 -26.74 3.84
C GLN A 219 -2.64 -25.68 3.09
N ILE A 220 -3.02 -24.41 3.20
CA ILE A 220 -2.34 -23.28 2.60
C ILE A 220 -0.93 -23.12 3.21
N LEU A 221 -0.82 -23.15 4.53
CA LEU A 221 0.46 -23.00 5.25
C LEU A 221 1.45 -24.15 4.99
N ARG A 222 0.98 -25.31 4.56
CA ARG A 222 1.85 -26.45 4.17
C ARG A 222 2.35 -26.37 2.72
N SER A 223 1.80 -25.47 1.92
CA SER A 223 2.26 -25.29 0.55
C SER A 223 3.59 -24.55 0.51
N ARG A 224 4.64 -25.20 -0.02
CA ARG A 224 5.97 -24.59 -0.22
C ARG A 224 5.87 -23.29 -1.02
N THR A 225 5.03 -23.26 -2.05
CA THR A 225 4.82 -22.06 -2.89
C THR A 225 4.28 -20.91 -2.05
N VAL A 226 3.28 -21.17 -1.21
CA VAL A 226 2.66 -20.13 -0.38
C VAL A 226 3.62 -19.60 0.67
N VAL A 227 4.41 -20.47 1.30
CA VAL A 227 5.45 -20.08 2.26
C VAL A 227 6.51 -19.22 1.58
N LEU A 228 6.98 -19.60 0.40
CA LEU A 228 7.95 -18.80 -0.36
C LEU A 228 7.39 -17.44 -0.76
N LEU A 229 6.16 -17.37 -1.24
CA LEU A 229 5.50 -16.10 -1.57
C LEU A 229 5.30 -15.22 -0.34
N GLY A 230 4.88 -15.80 0.79
CA GLY A 230 4.72 -15.08 2.06
C GLY A 230 6.05 -14.52 2.57
N ALA A 231 7.11 -15.32 2.57
CA ALA A 231 8.44 -14.88 2.96
C ALA A 231 8.99 -13.80 2.03
N THR A 232 8.82 -13.96 0.72
CA THR A 232 9.20 -12.95 -0.28
C THR A 232 8.48 -11.64 -0.02
N ALA A 233 7.16 -11.67 0.14
CA ALA A 233 6.36 -10.48 0.41
C ALA A 233 6.75 -9.79 1.72
N PHE A 234 7.01 -10.56 2.80
CA PHE A 234 7.47 -9.99 4.06
C PHE A 234 8.77 -9.22 3.89
N LEU A 235 9.76 -9.82 3.23
CA LEU A 235 11.08 -9.22 3.07
C LEU A 235 11.06 -8.00 2.13
N ASP A 236 10.33 -8.09 1.02
CA ASP A 236 10.15 -6.98 0.08
C ASP A 236 9.40 -5.81 0.73
N TYR A 237 8.24 -6.09 1.35
CA TYR A 237 7.43 -5.07 2.00
C TYR A 237 8.15 -4.44 3.20
N PHE A 238 9.00 -5.19 3.90
CA PHE A 238 9.82 -4.64 4.96
C PHE A 238 10.70 -3.49 4.42
N ALA A 239 11.41 -3.73 3.32
CA ALA A 239 12.25 -2.72 2.69
C ALA A 239 11.41 -1.57 2.08
N ALA A 240 10.33 -1.91 1.38
CA ALA A 240 9.44 -0.92 0.75
C ALA A 240 8.79 0.02 1.77
N TYR A 241 8.27 -0.49 2.89
CA TYR A 241 7.69 0.35 3.94
C TYR A 241 8.73 1.22 4.66
N VAL A 242 9.96 0.74 4.82
CA VAL A 242 11.05 1.60 5.31
C VAL A 242 11.25 2.77 4.37
N MET A 243 11.33 2.53 3.07
CA MET A 243 11.48 3.61 2.09
C MET A 243 10.30 4.58 2.14
N ILE A 244 9.06 4.09 2.19
CA ILE A 244 7.85 4.94 2.26
C ILE A 244 7.88 5.85 3.49
N PHE A 245 8.18 5.31 4.67
CA PHE A 245 8.08 6.07 5.92
C PHE A 245 9.33 6.90 6.23
N TRP A 246 10.52 6.49 5.79
CA TRP A 246 11.77 7.16 6.14
C TRP A 246 12.36 8.04 5.04
N LEU A 247 11.93 7.90 3.78
CA LEU A 247 12.46 8.66 2.64
C LEU A 247 12.47 10.18 2.89
N PRO A 248 11.39 10.84 3.35
CA PRO A 248 11.42 12.27 3.60
C PRO A 248 12.45 12.67 4.68
N THR A 249 12.51 11.90 5.77
CA THR A 249 13.45 12.11 6.87
C THR A 249 14.91 11.90 6.42
N ILE A 250 15.18 10.84 5.66
CA ILE A 250 16.50 10.56 5.09
C ILE A 250 16.93 11.72 4.20
N LEU A 251 16.08 12.11 3.25
CA LEU A 251 16.36 13.19 2.32
C LEU A 251 16.60 14.51 3.07
N LYS A 252 15.77 14.84 4.06
CA LYS A 252 15.90 16.04 4.87
C LYS A 252 17.23 16.09 5.62
N ARG A 253 17.59 15.03 6.32
CA ARG A 253 18.78 14.98 7.16
C ARG A 253 20.08 14.94 6.36
N GLN A 254 20.07 14.28 5.19
CA GLN A 254 21.26 14.21 4.34
C GLN A 254 21.47 15.49 3.50
N SER A 255 20.40 16.16 3.08
CA SER A 255 20.51 17.34 2.22
C SER A 255 20.48 18.67 2.95
N GLY A 256 19.90 18.74 4.16
CA GLY A 256 19.67 19.99 4.89
C GLY A 256 18.67 20.95 4.22
N LEU A 257 17.99 20.54 3.15
CA LEU A 257 17.09 21.38 2.37
C LEU A 257 15.85 21.81 3.16
N SER A 258 15.17 22.86 2.70
CA SER A 258 13.87 23.28 3.23
C SER A 258 12.80 22.19 3.02
N ASP A 259 11.75 22.20 3.86
CA ASP A 259 10.69 21.17 3.81
C ASP A 259 9.99 21.14 2.45
N MET A 260 9.75 22.32 1.83
CA MET A 260 9.25 22.43 0.47
C MET A 260 10.15 21.74 -0.57
N ARG A 261 11.47 21.96 -0.51
CA ARG A 261 12.41 21.30 -1.43
C ARG A 261 12.48 19.79 -1.20
N VAL A 262 12.41 19.35 0.06
CA VAL A 262 12.32 17.92 0.40
C VAL A 262 11.06 17.30 -0.18
N GLY A 263 9.92 17.98 -0.09
CA GLY A 263 8.67 17.53 -0.71
C GLY A 263 8.77 17.40 -2.23
N LEU A 264 9.30 18.43 -2.90
CA LEU A 264 9.46 18.41 -4.37
C LEU A 264 10.45 17.32 -4.83
N LEU A 265 11.62 17.23 -4.20
CA LEU A 265 12.61 16.21 -4.54
C LEU A 265 12.17 14.80 -4.11
N GLY A 266 11.40 14.69 -3.02
CA GLY A 266 10.82 13.44 -2.55
C GLY A 266 9.76 12.84 -3.49
N ALA A 267 9.19 13.64 -4.38
CA ALA A 267 8.30 13.13 -5.42
C ALA A 267 9.04 12.35 -6.52
N ILE A 268 10.30 12.70 -6.81
CA ILE A 268 11.10 12.10 -7.90
C ILE A 268 11.23 10.59 -7.73
N PRO A 269 11.64 10.04 -6.55
CA PRO A 269 11.68 8.61 -6.31
C PRO A 269 10.36 7.89 -6.62
N TYR A 270 9.24 8.48 -6.29
CA TYR A 270 7.93 7.86 -6.53
C TYR A 270 7.50 7.93 -8.00
N VAL A 271 7.87 9.00 -8.72
CA VAL A 271 7.67 9.07 -10.18
C VAL A 271 8.49 7.99 -10.88
N VAL A 272 9.76 7.82 -10.51
CA VAL A 272 10.64 6.79 -11.08
C VAL A 272 10.09 5.39 -10.77
N ALA A 273 9.67 5.15 -9.52
CA ALA A 273 9.06 3.89 -9.11
C ALA A 273 7.77 3.58 -9.88
N PHE A 274 6.91 4.58 -10.09
CA PHE A 274 5.68 4.44 -10.86
C PHE A 274 5.94 4.07 -12.33
N ILE A 275 6.85 4.78 -12.98
CA ILE A 275 7.24 4.49 -14.38
C ILE A 275 7.84 3.08 -14.47
N ALA A 276 8.75 2.73 -13.55
CA ALA A 276 9.36 1.41 -13.50
C ALA A 276 8.30 0.30 -13.31
N MET A 277 7.30 0.52 -12.45
CA MET A 277 6.21 -0.42 -12.22
C MET A 277 5.38 -0.66 -13.48
N LEU A 278 5.05 0.40 -14.23
CA LEU A 278 4.29 0.29 -15.48
C LEU A 278 5.07 -0.47 -16.56
N ILE A 279 6.35 -0.11 -16.74
CA ILE A 279 7.23 -0.75 -17.74
C ILE A 279 7.45 -2.23 -17.38
N ASN A 280 7.77 -2.51 -16.12
CA ASN A 280 8.04 -3.88 -15.66
C ASN A 280 6.78 -4.76 -15.75
N GLY A 281 5.62 -4.25 -15.36
CA GLY A 281 4.33 -4.96 -15.48
C GLY A 281 4.00 -5.28 -16.94
N TRP A 282 4.07 -4.25 -17.82
CA TRP A 282 3.83 -4.44 -19.25
C TRP A 282 4.79 -5.46 -19.88
N HIS A 283 6.08 -5.38 -19.56
CA HIS A 283 7.09 -6.30 -20.11
C HIS A 283 6.89 -7.73 -19.58
N SER A 284 6.56 -7.88 -18.29
CA SER A 284 6.22 -9.15 -17.67
C SER A 284 5.02 -9.82 -18.35
N ASP A 285 3.96 -9.05 -18.61
CA ASP A 285 2.74 -9.55 -19.27
C ASP A 285 3.01 -9.99 -20.69
N ARG A 286 3.81 -9.21 -21.43
CA ARG A 286 4.15 -9.51 -22.83
C ARG A 286 4.98 -10.80 -22.97
N ASN A 287 5.88 -11.05 -22.02
CA ASN A 287 6.79 -12.20 -22.07
C ASN A 287 6.27 -13.42 -21.31
N GLY A 288 5.18 -13.29 -20.54
CA GLY A 288 4.65 -14.36 -19.67
C GLY A 288 5.64 -14.79 -18.57
N GLU A 289 6.63 -13.94 -18.24
CA GLU A 289 7.66 -14.24 -17.26
C GLU A 289 7.45 -13.39 -15.99
N ARG A 290 7.31 -14.03 -14.83
CA ARG A 290 6.95 -13.37 -13.56
C ARG A 290 8.10 -13.30 -12.56
N ARG A 291 8.96 -14.33 -12.52
CA ARG A 291 9.97 -14.46 -11.46
C ARG A 291 11.09 -13.44 -11.60
N TRP A 292 11.66 -13.30 -12.79
CA TRP A 292 12.71 -12.31 -13.04
C TRP A 292 12.18 -10.89 -12.99
N HIS A 293 10.95 -10.65 -13.48
CA HIS A 293 10.30 -9.34 -13.36
C HIS A 293 9.95 -8.98 -11.90
N SER A 294 9.84 -9.98 -11.03
CA SER A 294 9.76 -9.72 -9.58
C SER A 294 11.14 -9.54 -8.96
N ALA A 295 12.18 -10.30 -9.36
CA ALA A 295 13.49 -10.28 -8.73
C ALA A 295 14.35 -9.06 -9.12
N VAL A 296 14.38 -8.70 -10.42
CA VAL A 296 15.27 -7.63 -10.93
C VAL A 296 15.05 -6.28 -10.27
N PRO A 297 13.80 -5.76 -10.12
CA PRO A 297 13.56 -4.50 -9.43
C PRO A 297 14.09 -4.51 -7.99
N VAL A 298 13.95 -5.64 -7.31
CA VAL A 298 14.39 -5.82 -5.92
C VAL A 298 15.91 -5.84 -5.81
N PHE A 299 16.60 -6.48 -6.75
CA PHE A 299 18.08 -6.46 -6.83
C PHE A 299 18.62 -5.06 -7.14
N ILE A 300 17.98 -4.32 -8.06
CA ILE A 300 18.33 -2.93 -8.35
C ILE A 300 18.21 -2.08 -7.08
N ALA A 301 17.12 -2.23 -6.33
CA ALA A 301 16.92 -1.54 -5.08
C ALA A 301 18.00 -1.88 -4.04
N ALA A 302 18.35 -3.15 -3.88
CA ALA A 302 19.39 -3.59 -2.96
C ALA A 302 20.76 -2.97 -3.29
N ILE A 303 21.15 -2.95 -4.58
CA ILE A 303 22.39 -2.32 -5.04
C ILE A 303 22.38 -0.82 -4.73
N SER A 304 21.26 -0.14 -4.95
CA SER A 304 21.11 1.29 -4.68
C SER A 304 21.22 1.60 -3.18
N LEU A 305 20.63 0.75 -2.33
CA LEU A 305 20.72 0.87 -0.87
C LEU A 305 22.18 0.68 -0.38
N LEU A 306 22.92 -0.24 -0.97
CA LEU A 306 24.36 -0.40 -0.70
C LEU A 306 25.16 0.83 -1.20
N GLY A 307 24.74 1.42 -2.32
CA GLY A 307 25.29 2.68 -2.81
C GLY A 307 25.12 3.82 -1.83
N LEU A 308 23.96 3.95 -1.18
CA LEU A 308 23.70 4.96 -0.13
C LEU A 308 24.63 4.83 1.09
N ILE A 309 25.15 3.63 1.35
CA ILE A 309 26.11 3.38 2.44
C ILE A 309 27.53 3.82 2.04
N ARG A 310 27.94 3.51 0.80
CA ARG A 310 29.32 3.62 0.34
C ARG A 310 29.66 4.94 -0.33
N LEU A 311 28.64 5.62 -0.85
CA LEU A 311 28.79 6.84 -1.62
C LEU A 311 28.09 8.00 -0.88
N PRO A 312 28.66 8.50 0.26
CA PRO A 312 28.17 9.70 0.92
C PRO A 312 28.36 10.85 -0.07
N GLY A 313 27.28 11.38 -0.56
CA GLY A 313 27.38 12.24 -1.70
C GLY A 313 26.56 13.51 -1.66
N SER A 314 26.61 14.19 -2.78
CA SER A 314 25.79 15.36 -3.05
C SER A 314 24.29 14.99 -3.04
N THR A 315 23.45 15.98 -2.78
CA THR A 315 21.99 15.82 -2.82
C THR A 315 21.49 15.16 -4.11
N PRO A 316 22.00 15.51 -5.32
CA PRO A 316 21.59 14.83 -6.56
C PRO A 316 21.86 13.33 -6.54
N LEU A 317 23.04 12.89 -6.08
CA LEU A 317 23.36 11.46 -6.00
C LEU A 317 22.44 10.73 -5.00
N THR A 318 22.17 11.35 -3.85
CA THR A 318 21.21 10.81 -2.88
C THR A 318 19.82 10.64 -3.50
N VAL A 319 19.32 11.63 -4.24
CA VAL A 319 18.02 11.54 -4.92
C VAL A 319 18.02 10.43 -5.98
N VAL A 320 19.08 10.29 -6.77
CA VAL A 320 19.21 9.20 -7.75
C VAL A 320 19.18 7.82 -7.07
N LEU A 321 19.98 7.65 -6.01
CA LEU A 321 20.04 6.37 -5.29
C LEU A 321 18.73 6.05 -4.56
N LEU A 322 18.05 7.03 -3.97
CA LEU A 322 16.73 6.85 -3.39
C LEU A 322 15.69 6.52 -4.46
N SER A 323 15.76 7.15 -5.64
CA SER A 323 14.85 6.88 -6.75
C SER A 323 14.99 5.45 -7.26
N THR A 324 16.24 4.99 -7.44
CA THR A 324 16.50 3.61 -7.86
C THR A 324 16.21 2.59 -6.76
N ALA A 325 16.33 2.94 -5.47
CA ALA A 325 15.88 2.11 -4.37
C ALA A 325 14.34 1.97 -4.33
N CYS A 326 13.58 3.03 -4.66
CA CYS A 326 12.13 2.98 -4.73
C CYS A 326 11.59 2.12 -5.90
N VAL A 327 12.43 1.75 -6.87
CA VAL A 327 12.07 0.79 -7.93
C VAL A 327 11.68 -0.58 -7.35
N ILE A 328 12.00 -0.87 -6.07
CA ILE A 328 11.54 -2.07 -5.35
C ILE A 328 10.03 -2.30 -5.53
N THR A 329 9.21 -1.26 -5.58
CA THR A 329 7.75 -1.37 -5.76
C THR A 329 7.34 -1.87 -7.15
N ALA A 330 8.24 -1.82 -8.15
CA ALA A 330 8.00 -2.37 -9.47
C ALA A 330 7.91 -3.91 -9.50
N PHE A 331 8.29 -4.56 -8.43
CA PHE A 331 8.08 -5.98 -8.15
C PHE A 331 6.58 -6.36 -8.17
N LEU A 332 5.68 -5.49 -7.67
CA LEU A 332 4.29 -5.82 -7.34
C LEU A 332 3.46 -6.42 -8.49
N PRO A 333 3.43 -5.86 -9.73
CA PRO A 333 2.56 -6.40 -10.78
C PRO A 333 2.90 -7.84 -11.14
N ALA A 334 4.19 -8.15 -11.31
CA ALA A 334 4.65 -9.49 -11.65
C ALA A 334 4.45 -10.48 -10.49
N PHE A 335 4.74 -10.05 -9.27
CA PHE A 335 4.61 -10.88 -8.08
C PHE A 335 3.17 -11.31 -7.82
N TRP A 336 2.20 -10.38 -7.90
CA TRP A 336 0.80 -10.68 -7.66
C TRP A 336 0.14 -11.51 -8.76
N ALA A 337 0.77 -11.65 -9.92
CA ALA A 337 0.33 -12.59 -10.95
C ALA A 337 0.71 -14.06 -10.64
N ILE A 338 1.80 -14.31 -9.88
CA ILE A 338 2.29 -15.66 -9.60
C ILE A 338 1.23 -16.56 -8.94
N PRO A 339 0.53 -16.17 -7.85
CA PRO A 339 -0.48 -17.00 -7.23
C PRO A 339 -1.58 -17.46 -8.19
N THR A 340 -2.04 -16.57 -9.06
CA THR A 340 -3.14 -16.84 -10.00
C THR A 340 -2.74 -17.73 -11.17
N GLU A 341 -1.46 -17.75 -11.51
CA GLU A 341 -0.91 -18.57 -12.59
C GLU A 341 -0.49 -19.98 -12.12
N VAL A 342 -0.05 -20.11 -10.86
CA VAL A 342 0.54 -21.35 -10.33
C VAL A 342 -0.46 -22.18 -9.52
N LEU A 343 -1.44 -21.54 -8.88
CA LEU A 343 -2.40 -22.18 -7.98
C LEU A 343 -3.81 -22.30 -8.61
N SER A 344 -4.66 -23.16 -8.03
CA SER A 344 -6.09 -23.17 -8.34
C SER A 344 -6.74 -21.87 -7.87
N GLU A 345 -7.88 -21.50 -8.45
CA GLU A 345 -8.55 -20.22 -8.18
C GLU A 345 -8.82 -19.98 -6.67
N SER A 346 -9.37 -20.98 -5.99
CA SER A 346 -9.63 -20.88 -4.53
C SER A 346 -8.36 -20.84 -3.71
N ALA A 347 -7.31 -21.58 -4.11
CA ALA A 347 -6.00 -21.53 -3.45
C ALA A 347 -5.30 -20.18 -3.70
N ALA A 348 -5.41 -19.61 -4.91
CA ALA A 348 -4.86 -18.32 -5.24
C ALA A 348 -5.48 -17.19 -4.40
N ALA A 349 -6.80 -17.14 -4.30
CA ALA A 349 -7.50 -16.13 -3.51
C ALA A 349 -7.09 -16.17 -2.03
N ALA A 350 -7.06 -17.37 -1.43
CA ALA A 350 -6.64 -17.54 -0.05
C ALA A 350 -5.14 -17.21 0.16
N THR A 351 -4.29 -17.55 -0.82
CA THR A 351 -2.86 -17.21 -0.81
C THR A 351 -2.65 -15.70 -0.86
N VAL A 352 -3.35 -14.98 -1.76
CA VAL A 352 -3.29 -13.51 -1.85
C VAL A 352 -3.64 -12.88 -0.50
N GLY A 353 -4.73 -13.31 0.15
CA GLY A 353 -5.11 -12.81 1.46
C GLY A 353 -4.04 -13.03 2.54
N MET A 354 -3.47 -14.25 2.61
CA MET A 354 -2.45 -14.59 3.58
C MET A 354 -1.13 -13.85 3.32
N VAL A 355 -0.68 -13.81 2.08
CA VAL A 355 0.56 -13.10 1.68
C VAL A 355 0.44 -11.61 1.97
N ASN A 356 -0.74 -11.01 1.72
CA ASN A 356 -1.00 -9.61 2.06
C ASN A 356 -0.98 -9.37 3.58
N ALA A 357 -1.54 -10.28 4.38
CA ALA A 357 -1.50 -10.17 5.83
C ALA A 357 -0.06 -10.24 6.37
N VAL A 358 0.73 -11.21 5.88
CA VAL A 358 2.16 -11.35 6.23
C VAL A 358 2.96 -10.10 5.80
N GLY A 359 2.72 -9.58 4.60
CA GLY A 359 3.33 -8.34 4.11
C GLY A 359 2.96 -7.13 4.97
N SER A 360 1.74 -7.06 5.49
CA SER A 360 1.31 -5.99 6.39
C SER A 360 2.03 -6.02 7.74
N VAL A 361 2.43 -7.20 8.25
CA VAL A 361 3.29 -7.32 9.45
C VAL A 361 4.66 -6.69 9.19
N ALA A 362 5.19 -6.77 7.98
CA ALA A 362 6.41 -6.08 7.59
C ALA A 362 6.28 -4.55 7.68
N GLY A 363 5.08 -4.01 7.44
CA GLY A 363 4.76 -2.59 7.63
C GLY A 363 4.93 -2.12 9.08
N PHE A 364 4.74 -3.01 10.07
CA PHE A 364 5.13 -2.75 11.46
C PHE A 364 6.64 -2.89 11.66
N ALA A 365 7.19 -4.03 11.29
CA ALA A 365 8.55 -4.41 11.64
C ALA A 365 9.61 -3.51 10.96
N GLY A 366 9.42 -3.15 9.70
CA GLY A 366 10.39 -2.37 8.91
C GLY A 366 10.67 -0.99 9.47
N PRO A 367 9.68 -0.10 9.52
CA PRO A 367 9.87 1.26 10.02
C PRO A 367 10.36 1.32 11.47
N TYR A 368 9.87 0.40 12.32
CA TYR A 368 10.32 0.30 13.70
C TYR A 368 11.79 -0.11 13.81
N ALA A 369 12.19 -1.19 13.13
CA ALA A 369 13.58 -1.68 13.18
C ALA A 369 14.56 -0.65 12.62
N PHE A 370 14.20 0.02 11.52
CA PHE A 370 15.01 1.08 10.92
C PHE A 370 15.20 2.26 11.88
N GLY A 371 14.11 2.74 12.50
CA GLY A 371 14.14 3.82 13.49
C GLY A 371 14.93 3.45 14.74
N TYR A 372 14.79 2.22 15.21
CA TYR A 372 15.54 1.71 16.36
C TYR A 372 17.05 1.66 16.08
N LEU A 373 17.45 1.15 14.90
CA LEU A 373 18.85 1.10 14.50
C LEU A 373 19.44 2.52 14.38
N HIS A 374 18.70 3.44 13.74
CA HIS A 374 19.15 4.82 13.62
C HIS A 374 19.27 5.50 14.99
N ALA A 375 18.31 5.32 15.88
CA ALA A 375 18.34 5.88 17.23
C ALA A 375 19.54 5.39 18.06
N ARG A 376 19.97 4.12 17.83
CA ARG A 376 21.12 3.53 18.52
C ARG A 376 22.47 3.92 17.94
N THR A 377 22.55 4.06 16.63
CA THR A 377 23.83 4.18 15.91
C THR A 377 24.12 5.60 15.42
N GLY A 378 23.11 6.47 15.38
CA GLY A 378 23.18 7.79 14.77
C GLY A 378 23.37 7.78 13.26
N SER A 379 23.30 6.61 12.61
CA SER A 379 23.57 6.43 11.18
C SER A 379 22.48 5.65 10.47
N PHE A 380 22.10 6.07 9.27
CA PHE A 380 21.20 5.31 8.40
C PHE A 380 21.87 4.09 7.77
N SER A 381 23.20 4.01 7.75
CA SER A 381 23.96 2.94 7.06
C SER A 381 23.56 1.53 7.51
N TYR A 382 23.39 1.32 8.82
CA TYR A 382 22.96 0.02 9.34
C TYR A 382 21.54 -0.34 8.92
N GLY A 383 20.65 0.65 8.88
CA GLY A 383 19.30 0.48 8.35
C GLY A 383 19.31 0.13 6.87
N PHE A 384 20.09 0.84 6.06
CA PHE A 384 20.24 0.52 4.63
C PHE A 384 20.84 -0.86 4.40
N ALA A 385 21.85 -1.27 5.18
CA ALA A 385 22.42 -2.61 5.10
C ALA A 385 21.37 -3.69 5.40
N MET A 386 20.58 -3.50 6.45
CA MET A 386 19.50 -4.42 6.82
C MET A 386 18.48 -4.60 5.69
N ILE A 387 17.93 -3.48 5.16
CA ILE A 387 16.92 -3.57 4.11
C ILE A 387 17.51 -4.03 2.76
N ALA A 388 18.79 -3.77 2.48
CA ALA A 388 19.48 -4.32 1.31
C ALA A 388 19.60 -5.85 1.39
N VAL A 389 19.97 -6.40 2.56
CA VAL A 389 20.01 -7.85 2.79
C VAL A 389 18.61 -8.46 2.62
N PHE A 390 17.58 -7.84 3.16
CA PHE A 390 16.21 -8.32 3.03
C PHE A 390 15.73 -8.27 1.57
N ALA A 391 16.03 -7.19 0.85
CA ALA A 391 15.75 -7.09 -0.57
C ALA A 391 16.46 -8.18 -1.38
N LEU A 392 17.76 -8.41 -1.15
CA LEU A 392 18.49 -9.51 -1.80
C LEU A 392 17.83 -10.87 -1.52
N ALA A 393 17.50 -11.13 -0.25
CA ALA A 393 16.83 -12.37 0.13
C ALA A 393 15.47 -12.53 -0.56
N ALA A 394 14.66 -11.46 -0.64
CA ALA A 394 13.38 -11.47 -1.35
C ALA A 394 13.56 -11.80 -2.84
N GLY A 395 14.53 -11.16 -3.50
CA GLY A 395 14.86 -11.42 -4.90
C GLY A 395 15.27 -12.88 -5.16
N PHE A 396 16.09 -13.48 -4.29
CA PHE A 396 16.43 -14.90 -4.41
C PHE A 396 15.25 -15.81 -4.11
N LEU A 397 14.45 -15.52 -3.09
CA LEU A 397 13.29 -16.36 -2.73
C LEU A 397 12.23 -16.40 -3.83
N VAL A 398 11.95 -15.28 -4.50
CA VAL A 398 10.98 -15.28 -5.60
C VAL A 398 11.44 -16.12 -6.78
N LEU A 399 12.74 -16.19 -7.05
CA LEU A 399 13.30 -17.05 -8.10
C LEU A 399 13.15 -18.55 -7.78
N LEU A 400 13.02 -18.92 -6.50
CA LEU A 400 12.76 -20.29 -6.05
C LEU A 400 11.30 -20.71 -6.14
N THR A 401 10.38 -19.78 -6.42
CA THR A 401 8.97 -20.11 -6.66
C THR A 401 8.81 -20.95 -7.93
N PRO A 402 7.84 -21.87 -8.00
CA PRO A 402 7.59 -22.60 -9.24
C PRO A 402 7.31 -21.64 -10.40
N GLY A 403 7.95 -21.90 -11.54
CA GLY A 403 7.61 -21.19 -12.79
C GLY A 403 6.19 -21.53 -13.23
N VAL A 404 5.62 -20.68 -14.07
CA VAL A 404 4.39 -21.00 -14.78
C VAL A 404 4.65 -22.29 -15.57
N ARG A 405 3.95 -23.37 -15.24
CA ARG A 405 3.95 -24.57 -16.08
C ARG A 405 3.35 -24.13 -17.41
N GLU A 406 4.07 -24.28 -18.52
CA GLU A 406 3.47 -24.28 -19.84
C GLU A 406 2.21 -25.16 -19.73
N ARG A 407 1.03 -24.56 -19.90
CA ARG A 407 -0.20 -25.33 -20.01
C ARG A 407 0.03 -26.25 -21.19
N ALA A 408 0.20 -27.54 -20.92
CA ALA A 408 0.21 -28.54 -21.99
C ALA A 408 -1.03 -28.23 -22.86
N PRO A 409 -0.86 -28.07 -24.20
CA PRO A 409 -1.98 -27.76 -25.06
C PRO A 409 -3.08 -28.78 -24.76
N ALA A 410 -4.30 -28.29 -24.51
CA ALA A 410 -5.46 -29.15 -24.25
C ALA A 410 -5.49 -30.21 -25.34
N LYS A 411 -5.34 -31.51 -24.95
CA LYS A 411 -5.49 -32.60 -25.91
C LYS A 411 -6.78 -32.36 -26.68
N PRO A 412 -6.75 -32.28 -28.02
CA PRO A 412 -7.97 -32.22 -28.79
C PRO A 412 -8.82 -33.40 -28.39
N LEU A 413 -10.07 -33.14 -28.02
CA LEU A 413 -11.07 -34.18 -27.81
C LEU A 413 -11.08 -35.01 -29.10
N ALA A 414 -10.73 -36.27 -28.98
CA ALA A 414 -10.82 -37.22 -30.09
C ALA A 414 -12.25 -37.24 -30.60
N PRO A 415 -12.48 -37.38 -31.92
CA PRO A 415 -13.76 -37.29 -32.57
C PRO A 415 -14.75 -38.37 -32.11
#